data_35b5d48a60b8daf9d624d32715cd1420
#
_entry.id   35b5d48a60b8daf9d624d32715cd1420
#
_cell.length_a   1.000
_cell.length_b   1.000
_cell.length_c   1.000
_cell.angle_alpha   90.00
_cell.angle_beta   90.00
_cell.angle_gamma   90.00
#
_symmetry.space_group_name_H-M   'P 1'
#
loop_
_entity.id
_entity.type
_entity.pdbx_description
1 polymer ?
#
loop_
_entity_poly.entity_id
_entity_poly.type
_entity_poly.pdbx_seq_one_letter_code
_entity_poly.pdbx_strand_id
1 'polypeptide(L)'
;FSEKLSKVGTHPIIGSQINLKAGGTIGKVTLYAKTNQGYKNLTKLSSLSYLKSNQSEEPACEINDLVSNNRDLILLTGNQRDFFGKLYYENKIKIFNEIINVLKKNFENRIYFEVQRHNEIDEKNYENFILNSSKSLKIPLIATQEVFYINEDMYEAHDALKCIGEKNFIEDNNRFKFSNEHYLKKHEELLDLYSDIPEALENNFNFHLRFSFKPKKTKPILPSIANAQSNSPENELQRQAKEGLENRIKNFIIQKSKIKNENEIKKIYEDRLNHEINIINSMDYASYFLIVSDYIKWAKKNSIPVGPGRGSGAGSLVAYCLDITDLDPIEYDLIFERFLNPDRISMPDFDIDFCEEKRDKVFEYLKSKYKDGVAHIITFGKLKARMALRDVGRVLGLSYGHVDRLCKMVPFDPSRPLTLQESIDREPRFKEEVKNNPKVKKLLDLLEMTRKKVN
;
A
#
# COMPACT_ATOMS: atom_id res chain seq x y z
N PHE A 1 -0.95 -9.41 -8.58
CA PHE A 1 -0.11 -10.58 -8.32
C PHE A 1 -0.90 -11.88 -8.53
N SER A 2 -1.93 -12.19 -7.73
CA SER A 2 -2.73 -13.43 -7.82
C SER A 2 -3.31 -13.69 -9.21
N GLU A 3 -3.81 -12.65 -9.88
CA GLU A 3 -4.36 -12.75 -11.23
C GLU A 3 -3.28 -13.11 -12.26
N LYS A 4 -2.08 -12.51 -12.15
CA LYS A 4 -0.95 -12.84 -13.03
C LYS A 4 -0.47 -14.28 -12.84
N LEU A 5 -0.34 -14.74 -11.58
CA LEU A 5 0.04 -16.13 -11.29
C LEU A 5 -0.98 -17.11 -11.85
N SER A 6 -2.28 -16.89 -11.62
CA SER A 6 -3.32 -17.79 -12.15
C SER A 6 -3.35 -17.87 -13.68
N LYS A 7 -2.98 -16.79 -14.39
CA LYS A 7 -2.89 -16.80 -15.87
C LYS A 7 -1.79 -17.69 -16.40
N VAL A 8 -0.74 -17.92 -15.63
CA VAL A 8 0.37 -18.83 -15.97
C VAL A 8 0.25 -20.22 -15.32
N GLY A 9 -0.92 -20.55 -14.76
CA GLY A 9 -1.18 -21.85 -14.16
C GLY A 9 -0.64 -22.03 -12.74
N THR A 10 -0.10 -20.98 -12.11
CA THR A 10 0.43 -21.04 -10.74
C THR A 10 -0.66 -20.74 -9.72
N HIS A 11 -0.76 -21.57 -8.69
CA HIS A 11 -1.72 -21.42 -7.60
C HIS A 11 -1.28 -20.31 -6.63
N PRO A 12 -2.02 -19.16 -6.51
CA PRO A 12 -1.68 -18.11 -5.56
C PRO A 12 -2.12 -18.46 -4.15
N ILE A 13 -1.20 -18.44 -3.21
CA ILE A 13 -1.46 -18.58 -1.78
C ILE A 13 -1.37 -17.20 -1.14
N ILE A 14 -2.40 -16.80 -0.40
CA ILE A 14 -2.51 -15.47 0.20
C ILE A 14 -2.26 -15.53 1.69
N GLY A 15 -1.27 -14.79 2.14
CA GLY A 15 -0.91 -14.67 3.54
C GLY A 15 -0.46 -13.27 3.93
N SER A 16 -0.26 -13.06 5.21
CA SER A 16 0.31 -11.84 5.78
C SER A 16 1.06 -12.16 7.06
N GLN A 17 2.14 -11.46 7.30
CA GLN A 17 2.76 -11.39 8.62
C GLN A 17 2.01 -10.35 9.46
N ILE A 18 1.68 -10.71 10.69
CA ILE A 18 1.00 -9.85 11.65
C ILE A 18 1.78 -9.90 12.97
N ASN A 19 2.02 -8.75 13.58
CA ASN A 19 2.61 -8.72 14.90
C ASN A 19 1.59 -9.13 15.96
N LEU A 20 2.02 -10.00 16.87
CA LEU A 20 1.33 -10.33 18.11
C LEU A 20 2.01 -9.65 19.29
N LYS A 21 1.22 -9.27 20.29
CA LYS A 21 1.69 -8.66 21.55
C LYS A 21 1.21 -9.48 22.72
N ALA A 22 2.13 -9.98 23.52
CA ALA A 22 1.84 -10.63 24.81
C ALA A 22 3.07 -10.65 25.71
N GLY A 23 2.87 -10.54 27.04
CA GLY A 23 3.94 -10.63 28.03
C GLY A 23 5.06 -9.59 27.85
N GLY A 24 4.75 -8.42 27.27
CA GLY A 24 5.72 -7.38 26.96
C GLY A 24 6.58 -7.66 25.71
N THR A 25 6.34 -8.74 24.98
CA THR A 25 7.01 -9.09 23.72
C THR A 25 6.11 -8.77 22.55
N ILE A 26 6.68 -8.17 21.48
CA ILE A 26 6.03 -7.94 20.20
C ILE A 26 6.86 -8.64 19.11
N GLY A 27 6.19 -9.41 18.26
CA GLY A 27 6.85 -10.10 17.16
C GLY A 27 5.86 -10.65 16.15
N LYS A 28 6.36 -11.07 15.01
CA LYS A 28 5.55 -11.52 13.88
C LYS A 28 5.11 -12.98 14.04
N VAL A 29 3.97 -13.28 13.44
CA VAL A 29 3.56 -14.63 13.05
C VAL A 29 3.04 -14.56 11.61
N THR A 30 3.11 -15.66 10.89
CA THR A 30 2.62 -15.72 9.52
C THR A 30 1.25 -16.40 9.47
N LEU A 31 0.28 -15.76 8.84
CA LEU A 31 -1.08 -16.26 8.66
C LEU A 31 -1.39 -16.42 7.18
N TYR A 32 -1.98 -17.56 6.81
CA TYR A 32 -2.43 -17.84 5.45
C TYR A 32 -3.94 -18.06 5.40
N ALA A 33 -4.59 -17.46 4.40
CA ALA A 33 -6.03 -17.58 4.19
C ALA A 33 -6.36 -18.82 3.35
N LYS A 34 -7.10 -19.80 3.93
CA LYS A 34 -7.55 -21.01 3.23
C LYS A 34 -8.71 -20.73 2.25
N THR A 35 -9.62 -19.86 2.66
CA THR A 35 -10.88 -19.58 2.00
C THR A 35 -11.14 -18.07 1.95
N ASN A 36 -12.22 -17.66 1.30
CA ASN A 36 -12.69 -16.27 1.34
C ASN A 36 -12.99 -15.77 2.78
N GLN A 37 -13.48 -16.64 3.67
CA GLN A 37 -13.69 -16.27 5.07
C GLN A 37 -12.36 -16.05 5.79
N GLY A 38 -11.36 -16.91 5.54
CA GLY A 38 -10.01 -16.71 6.06
C GLY A 38 -9.40 -15.39 5.60
N TYR A 39 -9.60 -15.02 4.33
CA TYR A 39 -9.13 -13.73 3.80
C TYR A 39 -9.82 -12.52 4.49
N LYS A 40 -11.14 -12.59 4.73
CA LYS A 40 -11.85 -11.56 5.50
C LYS A 40 -11.31 -11.43 6.93
N ASN A 41 -11.01 -12.57 7.58
CA ASN A 41 -10.44 -12.56 8.91
C ASN A 41 -9.01 -12.02 8.91
N LEU A 42 -8.20 -12.35 7.90
CA LEU A 42 -6.84 -11.81 7.74
C LEU A 42 -6.84 -10.29 7.56
N THR A 43 -7.71 -9.76 6.70
CA THR A 43 -7.85 -8.31 6.51
C THR A 43 -8.37 -7.62 7.76
N LYS A 44 -9.27 -8.25 8.51
CA LYS A 44 -9.76 -7.72 9.79
C LYS A 44 -8.66 -7.67 10.84
N LEU A 45 -7.84 -8.70 10.98
CA LEU A 45 -6.69 -8.72 11.89
C LEU A 45 -5.68 -7.63 11.53
N SER A 46 -5.35 -7.49 10.23
CA SER A 46 -4.49 -6.41 9.77
C SER A 46 -5.05 -5.03 10.15
N SER A 47 -6.35 -4.80 9.98
CA SER A 47 -6.98 -3.54 10.39
C SER A 47 -6.95 -3.34 11.91
N LEU A 48 -7.26 -4.38 12.69
CA LEU A 48 -7.26 -4.31 14.17
C LEU A 48 -5.88 -3.96 14.72
N SER A 49 -4.80 -4.48 14.13
CA SER A 49 -3.44 -4.16 14.58
C SER A 49 -3.13 -2.68 14.53
N TYR A 50 -3.64 -1.94 13.54
CA TYR A 50 -3.46 -0.49 13.42
C TYR A 50 -4.47 0.30 14.24
N LEU A 51 -5.74 -0.14 14.29
CA LEU A 51 -6.80 0.60 14.98
C LEU A 51 -6.67 0.55 16.51
N LYS A 52 -6.05 -0.50 17.05
CA LYS A 52 -5.84 -0.67 18.50
C LYS A 52 -4.51 -0.13 19.00
N SER A 53 -3.54 0.11 18.13
CA SER A 53 -2.23 0.63 18.51
C SER A 53 -2.22 2.15 18.51
N ASN A 54 -1.51 2.75 19.47
CA ASN A 54 -1.26 4.18 19.46
C ASN A 54 -0.27 4.53 18.33
N GLN A 55 -0.27 5.80 17.89
CA GLN A 55 0.59 6.27 16.79
C GLN A 55 2.10 6.06 17.02
N SER A 56 2.53 5.98 18.27
CA SER A 56 3.92 5.77 18.70
C SER A 56 4.29 4.29 18.90
N GLU A 57 3.32 3.38 18.86
CA GLU A 57 3.53 1.94 19.08
C GLU A 57 3.61 1.17 17.77
N GLU A 58 4.37 0.06 17.77
CA GLU A 58 4.37 -0.88 16.66
C GLU A 58 2.99 -1.54 16.54
N PRO A 59 2.32 -1.49 15.37
CA PRO A 59 1.00 -2.09 15.19
C PRO A 59 1.02 -3.58 15.50
N ALA A 60 0.16 -4.02 16.42
CA ALA A 60 0.10 -5.42 16.84
C ALA A 60 -1.32 -5.83 17.27
N CYS A 61 -1.63 -7.12 17.12
CA CYS A 61 -2.83 -7.76 17.66
C CYS A 61 -2.53 -8.44 19.01
N GLU A 62 -3.51 -8.48 19.87
CA GLU A 62 -3.47 -9.35 21.04
C GLU A 62 -3.83 -10.79 20.67
N ILE A 63 -3.45 -11.75 21.52
CA ILE A 63 -3.78 -13.17 21.31
C ILE A 63 -5.30 -13.39 21.18
N ASN A 64 -6.11 -12.66 21.94
CA ASN A 64 -7.57 -12.75 21.87
C ASN A 64 -8.13 -12.27 20.53
N ASP A 65 -7.51 -11.28 19.87
CA ASP A 65 -7.90 -10.83 18.55
C ASP A 65 -7.70 -11.94 17.52
N LEU A 66 -6.53 -12.58 17.58
CA LEU A 66 -6.19 -13.71 16.71
C LEU A 66 -7.13 -14.89 16.94
N VAL A 67 -7.37 -15.27 18.19
CA VAL A 67 -8.29 -16.37 18.55
C VAL A 67 -9.71 -16.11 18.07
N SER A 68 -10.22 -14.89 18.23
CA SER A 68 -11.58 -14.51 17.82
C SER A 68 -11.76 -14.45 16.29
N ASN A 69 -10.69 -14.35 15.52
CA ASN A 69 -10.70 -14.23 14.06
C ASN A 69 -9.88 -15.35 13.36
N ASN A 70 -9.69 -16.51 13.99
CA ASN A 70 -8.83 -17.59 13.49
C ASN A 70 -9.46 -18.48 12.41
N ARG A 71 -10.77 -18.37 12.18
CA ARG A 71 -11.49 -19.27 11.27
C ARG A 71 -10.91 -19.21 9.87
N ASP A 72 -10.62 -20.40 9.31
CA ASP A 72 -10.04 -20.58 7.98
C ASP A 72 -8.68 -19.89 7.75
N LEU A 73 -7.94 -19.65 8.83
CA LEU A 73 -6.54 -19.24 8.81
C LEU A 73 -5.65 -20.42 9.17
N ILE A 74 -4.49 -20.50 8.53
CA ILE A 74 -3.36 -21.33 8.96
C ILE A 74 -2.31 -20.44 9.57
N LEU A 75 -1.76 -20.83 10.72
CA LEU A 75 -0.74 -20.10 11.45
C LEU A 75 0.60 -20.82 11.37
N LEU A 76 1.65 -20.09 11.01
CA LEU A 76 3.04 -20.49 11.15
C LEU A 76 3.69 -19.64 12.25
N THR A 77 4.49 -20.28 13.10
CA THR A 77 5.04 -19.64 14.31
C THR A 77 6.18 -18.67 14.05
N GLY A 78 6.80 -18.73 12.88
CA GLY A 78 7.93 -17.88 12.53
C GLY A 78 9.29 -18.43 13.01
N ASN A 79 10.33 -17.66 12.75
CA ASN A 79 11.72 -17.98 13.06
C ASN A 79 12.15 -17.43 14.43
N GLN A 80 13.48 -17.53 14.71
CA GLN A 80 14.09 -17.07 15.96
C GLN A 80 13.90 -15.56 16.25
N ARG A 81 13.65 -14.73 15.24
CA ARG A 81 13.46 -13.27 15.40
C ARG A 81 12.00 -12.87 15.49
N ASP A 82 11.10 -13.82 15.26
CA ASP A 82 9.66 -13.60 15.29
C ASP A 82 9.10 -13.77 16.72
N PHE A 83 7.79 -13.68 16.88
CA PHE A 83 7.16 -13.62 18.20
C PHE A 83 7.58 -14.76 19.13
N PHE A 84 7.53 -16.00 18.67
CA PHE A 84 7.86 -17.17 19.49
C PHE A 84 9.36 -17.31 19.74
N GLY A 85 10.20 -16.96 18.75
CA GLY A 85 11.65 -16.93 18.91
C GLY A 85 12.08 -15.87 19.94
N LYS A 86 11.49 -14.68 19.89
CA LYS A 86 11.73 -13.63 20.90
C LYS A 86 11.37 -14.10 22.32
N LEU A 87 10.20 -14.75 22.50
CA LEU A 87 9.83 -15.32 23.79
C LEU A 87 10.85 -16.33 24.30
N TYR A 88 11.43 -17.16 23.42
CA TYR A 88 12.48 -18.10 23.77
C TYR A 88 13.76 -17.38 24.24
N TYR A 89 14.28 -16.41 23.47
CA TYR A 89 15.51 -15.69 23.82
C TYR A 89 15.35 -14.73 25.00
N GLU A 90 14.15 -14.25 25.25
CA GLU A 90 13.81 -13.45 26.44
C GLU A 90 13.57 -14.32 27.69
N ASN A 91 13.83 -15.64 27.62
CA ASN A 91 13.59 -16.62 28.69
C ASN A 91 12.14 -16.65 29.20
N LYS A 92 11.16 -16.32 28.35
CA LYS A 92 9.73 -16.29 28.65
C LYS A 92 9.03 -17.61 28.29
N ILE A 93 9.66 -18.76 28.60
CA ILE A 93 9.16 -20.10 28.19
C ILE A 93 7.78 -20.43 28.78
N LYS A 94 7.46 -19.93 29.96
CA LYS A 94 6.11 -20.10 30.54
C LYS A 94 5.05 -19.43 29.67
N ILE A 95 5.28 -18.19 29.25
CA ILE A 95 4.38 -17.43 28.36
C ILE A 95 4.29 -18.11 26.99
N PHE A 96 5.42 -18.56 26.43
CA PHE A 96 5.45 -19.36 25.21
C PHE A 96 4.49 -20.55 25.29
N ASN A 97 4.61 -21.39 26.37
CA ASN A 97 3.78 -22.57 26.57
C ASN A 97 2.29 -22.22 26.75
N GLU A 98 1.97 -21.19 27.51
CA GLU A 98 0.59 -20.72 27.68
C GLU A 98 -0.05 -20.34 26.36
N ILE A 99 0.64 -19.49 25.57
CA ILE A 99 0.13 -19.00 24.29
C ILE A 99 0.01 -20.11 23.25
N ILE A 100 1.05 -20.95 23.11
CA ILE A 100 1.03 -22.02 22.11
C ILE A 100 -0.08 -23.03 22.40
N ASN A 101 -0.37 -23.32 23.67
CA ASN A 101 -1.48 -24.19 24.04
C ASN A 101 -2.85 -23.56 23.70
N VAL A 102 -3.03 -22.26 23.94
CA VAL A 102 -4.24 -21.53 23.53
C VAL A 102 -4.40 -21.59 22.01
N LEU A 103 -3.33 -21.29 21.26
CA LEU A 103 -3.38 -21.30 19.80
C LEU A 103 -3.60 -22.72 19.25
N LYS A 104 -2.95 -23.74 19.79
CA LYS A 104 -3.17 -25.13 19.41
C LYS A 104 -4.63 -25.53 19.55
N LYS A 105 -5.28 -25.18 20.69
CA LYS A 105 -6.70 -25.46 20.93
C LYS A 105 -7.62 -24.80 19.90
N ASN A 106 -7.31 -23.59 19.47
CA ASN A 106 -8.16 -22.80 18.59
C ASN A 106 -7.88 -23.02 17.10
N PHE A 107 -6.63 -23.30 16.72
CA PHE A 107 -6.25 -23.59 15.34
C PHE A 107 -6.31 -25.08 14.99
N GLU A 108 -6.29 -25.98 16.00
CA GLU A 108 -6.32 -27.43 15.80
C GLU A 108 -5.22 -27.92 14.85
N ASN A 109 -5.60 -28.43 13.67
CA ASN A 109 -4.69 -28.91 12.64
C ASN A 109 -4.20 -27.76 11.68
N ARG A 110 -4.43 -26.51 12.03
CA ARG A 110 -4.09 -25.32 11.24
C ARG A 110 -2.95 -24.49 11.86
N ILE A 111 -2.12 -25.10 12.68
CA ILE A 111 -0.93 -24.48 13.26
C ILE A 111 0.29 -25.36 12.96
N TYR A 112 1.40 -24.71 12.61
CA TYR A 112 2.68 -25.36 12.36
C TYR A 112 3.78 -24.66 13.11
N PHE A 113 4.72 -25.42 13.63
CA PHE A 113 6.03 -24.90 13.99
C PHE A 113 6.86 -24.74 12.71
N GLU A 114 7.45 -23.58 12.57
CA GLU A 114 8.22 -23.21 11.40
C GLU A 114 9.71 -23.42 11.66
N VAL A 115 10.38 -24.11 10.75
CA VAL A 115 11.83 -24.28 10.76
C VAL A 115 12.40 -23.53 9.58
N GLN A 116 13.36 -22.64 9.87
CA GLN A 116 14.07 -21.86 8.87
C GLN A 116 15.58 -22.00 9.10
N ARG A 117 16.34 -22.13 8.01
CA ARG A 117 17.79 -22.28 8.02
C ARG A 117 18.43 -21.25 7.09
N HIS A 118 18.98 -20.21 7.71
CA HIS A 118 19.66 -19.11 7.02
C HIS A 118 21.09 -18.92 7.51
N ASN A 119 21.64 -19.90 8.25
CA ASN A 119 22.98 -19.83 8.85
C ASN A 119 23.18 -18.59 9.74
N GLU A 120 22.17 -18.25 10.51
CA GLU A 120 22.16 -17.13 11.44
C GLU A 120 22.73 -17.55 12.80
N ILE A 121 23.25 -16.58 13.55
CA ILE A 121 23.77 -16.81 14.92
C ILE A 121 22.62 -17.37 15.79
N ASP A 122 22.94 -18.41 16.58
CA ASP A 122 22.03 -19.09 17.51
C ASP A 122 20.79 -19.78 16.90
N GLU A 123 20.63 -19.75 15.57
CA GLU A 123 19.50 -20.37 14.87
C GLU A 123 19.29 -21.84 15.27
N LYS A 124 20.38 -22.61 15.40
CA LYS A 124 20.34 -24.02 15.77
C LYS A 124 19.79 -24.28 17.18
N ASN A 125 20.02 -23.36 18.11
CA ASN A 125 19.51 -23.49 19.48
C ASN A 125 17.98 -23.37 19.49
N TYR A 126 17.45 -22.41 18.74
CA TYR A 126 16.00 -22.26 18.60
C TYR A 126 15.38 -23.42 17.81
N GLU A 127 16.02 -23.87 16.73
CA GLU A 127 15.58 -25.05 15.97
C GLU A 127 15.44 -26.28 16.88
N ASN A 128 16.47 -26.59 17.66
CA ASN A 128 16.41 -27.73 18.61
C ASN A 128 15.26 -27.59 19.62
N PHE A 129 15.01 -26.39 20.12
CA PHE A 129 13.89 -26.13 21.01
C PHE A 129 12.54 -26.39 20.32
N ILE A 130 12.39 -25.94 19.08
CA ILE A 130 11.16 -26.12 18.27
C ILE A 130 10.96 -27.61 17.93
N LEU A 131 11.99 -28.34 17.54
CA LEU A 131 11.92 -29.76 17.26
C LEU A 131 11.42 -30.55 18.48
N ASN A 132 11.93 -30.25 19.70
CA ASN A 132 11.48 -30.86 20.95
C ASN A 132 10.04 -30.43 21.28
N SER A 133 9.69 -29.16 21.07
CA SER A 133 8.34 -28.65 21.30
C SER A 133 7.32 -29.29 20.36
N SER A 134 7.68 -29.50 19.10
CA SER A 134 6.84 -30.19 18.12
C SER A 134 6.47 -31.61 18.59
N LYS A 135 7.46 -32.39 19.02
CA LYS A 135 7.24 -33.74 19.54
C LYS A 135 6.35 -33.76 20.78
N SER A 136 6.64 -32.89 21.77
CA SER A 136 5.91 -32.85 23.03
C SER A 136 4.48 -32.31 22.88
N LEU A 137 4.29 -31.30 22.06
CA LEU A 137 3.00 -30.67 21.83
C LEU A 137 2.22 -31.25 20.65
N LYS A 138 2.81 -32.19 19.89
CA LYS A 138 2.20 -32.78 18.68
C LYS A 138 1.69 -31.71 17.71
N ILE A 139 2.49 -30.68 17.47
CA ILE A 139 2.26 -29.63 16.44
C ILE A 139 3.20 -29.96 15.27
N PRO A 140 2.70 -30.11 14.04
CA PRO A 140 3.52 -30.47 12.89
C PRO A 140 4.56 -29.39 12.55
N LEU A 141 5.66 -29.84 11.97
CA LEU A 141 6.72 -28.96 11.45
C LEU A 141 6.45 -28.56 10.00
N ILE A 142 6.93 -27.41 9.61
CA ILE A 142 7.00 -26.97 8.22
C ILE A 142 8.33 -26.27 7.96
N ALA A 143 9.00 -26.59 6.85
CA ALA A 143 10.23 -25.93 6.46
C ALA A 143 9.91 -24.73 5.55
N THR A 144 10.43 -23.56 5.89
CA THR A 144 10.17 -22.35 5.13
C THR A 144 11.45 -21.55 4.91
N GLN A 145 11.34 -20.49 4.10
CA GLN A 145 12.40 -19.52 3.88
C GLN A 145 11.88 -18.11 4.09
N GLU A 146 12.67 -17.27 4.73
CA GLU A 146 12.51 -15.83 4.68
C GLU A 146 13.33 -15.30 3.50
N VAL A 147 12.67 -15.07 2.36
CA VAL A 147 13.33 -14.66 1.11
C VAL A 147 13.28 -13.16 0.96
N PHE A 148 14.43 -12.50 0.91
CA PHE A 148 14.53 -11.06 0.70
C PHE A 148 14.91 -10.69 -0.74
N TYR A 149 15.57 -11.58 -1.47
CA TYR A 149 16.05 -11.36 -2.84
C TYR A 149 16.05 -12.67 -3.66
N ILE A 150 16.13 -12.51 -4.98
CA ILE A 150 15.99 -13.66 -5.91
C ILE A 150 17.29 -14.45 -5.99
N ASN A 151 18.41 -13.77 -6.18
CA ASN A 151 19.72 -14.40 -6.38
C ASN A 151 20.67 -14.01 -5.23
N GLU A 152 21.61 -14.87 -4.93
CA GLU A 152 22.61 -14.69 -3.88
C GLU A 152 23.45 -13.40 -4.07
N ASP A 153 23.77 -13.03 -5.32
CA ASP A 153 24.51 -11.82 -5.67
C ASP A 153 23.82 -10.51 -5.28
N MET A 154 22.51 -10.56 -4.96
CA MET A 154 21.72 -9.41 -4.51
C MET A 154 21.85 -9.11 -3.01
N TYR A 155 22.65 -9.86 -2.26
CA TYR A 155 22.86 -9.68 -0.83
C TYR A 155 23.31 -8.26 -0.45
N GLU A 156 24.38 -7.76 -1.12
CA GLU A 156 24.90 -6.41 -0.84
C GLU A 156 23.87 -5.31 -1.11
N ALA A 157 23.04 -5.47 -2.14
CA ALA A 157 21.97 -4.53 -2.45
C ALA A 157 20.87 -4.53 -1.37
N HIS A 158 20.55 -5.70 -0.82
CA HIS A 158 19.63 -5.80 0.29
C HIS A 158 20.19 -5.16 1.56
N ASP A 159 21.45 -5.40 1.86
CA ASP A 159 22.14 -4.80 3.01
C ASP A 159 22.20 -3.26 2.89
N ALA A 160 22.48 -2.73 1.70
CA ALA A 160 22.39 -1.29 1.43
C ALA A 160 20.98 -0.73 1.64
N LEU A 161 19.94 -1.44 1.17
CA LEU A 161 18.55 -1.03 1.35
C LEU A 161 18.15 -1.00 2.84
N LYS A 162 18.61 -1.97 3.61
CA LYS A 162 18.44 -2.02 5.06
C LYS A 162 19.12 -0.83 5.74
N CYS A 163 20.37 -0.51 5.37
CA CYS A 163 21.08 0.65 5.87
C CYS A 163 20.35 1.97 5.57
N ILE A 164 19.73 2.10 4.40
CA ILE A 164 18.88 3.26 4.07
C ILE A 164 17.73 3.39 5.05
N GLY A 165 17.01 2.28 5.30
CA GLY A 165 15.87 2.26 6.22
C GLY A 165 16.22 2.58 7.68
N GLU A 166 17.34 2.04 8.15
CA GLU A 166 17.84 2.20 9.51
C GLU A 166 18.73 3.45 9.70
N LYS A 167 19.03 4.20 8.61
CA LYS A 167 19.92 5.36 8.60
C LYS A 167 21.36 5.04 9.03
N ASN A 168 21.83 3.83 8.76
CA ASN A 168 23.16 3.34 9.05
C ASN A 168 24.10 3.48 7.84
N PHE A 169 25.41 3.29 8.06
CA PHE A 169 26.40 3.13 6.99
C PHE A 169 26.72 1.65 6.76
N ILE A 170 27.05 1.28 5.52
CA ILE A 170 27.43 -0.11 5.18
C ILE A 170 28.69 -0.56 5.94
N GLU A 171 29.65 0.38 6.17
CA GLU A 171 30.92 0.14 6.85
C GLU A 171 30.78 0.02 8.39
N ASP A 172 29.60 0.34 8.95
CA ASP A 172 29.37 0.20 10.39
C ASP A 172 29.31 -1.28 10.79
N ASN A 173 30.27 -1.69 11.61
CA ASN A 173 30.39 -3.07 12.09
C ASN A 173 29.47 -3.40 13.27
N ASN A 174 28.93 -2.39 13.94
CA ASN A 174 28.08 -2.58 15.13
C ASN A 174 26.60 -2.77 14.80
N ARG A 175 26.22 -2.77 13.52
CA ARG A 175 24.86 -2.99 13.08
C ARG A 175 24.52 -4.46 12.87
N PHE A 176 23.25 -4.80 12.99
CA PHE A 176 22.78 -6.12 12.62
C PHE A 176 22.85 -6.33 11.10
N LYS A 177 23.44 -7.46 10.69
CA LYS A 177 23.48 -7.92 9.29
C LYS A 177 22.79 -9.26 9.19
N PHE A 178 21.96 -9.45 8.16
CA PHE A 178 21.48 -10.77 7.80
C PHE A 178 22.62 -11.60 7.20
N SER A 179 22.47 -12.91 7.19
CA SER A 179 23.32 -13.78 6.40
C SER A 179 23.04 -13.60 4.91
N ASN A 180 23.87 -14.14 4.04
CA ASN A 180 23.66 -14.16 2.59
C ASN A 180 22.68 -15.26 2.14
N GLU A 181 22.13 -16.05 3.07
CA GLU A 181 21.26 -17.21 2.80
C GLU A 181 19.78 -16.86 2.55
N HIS A 182 19.43 -15.58 2.48
CA HIS A 182 18.05 -15.11 2.28
C HIS A 182 17.65 -14.94 0.80
N TYR A 183 18.32 -15.65 -0.12
CA TYR A 183 17.93 -15.72 -1.53
C TYR A 183 16.88 -16.81 -1.77
N LEU A 184 16.19 -16.72 -2.91
CA LEU A 184 15.22 -17.74 -3.31
C LEU A 184 15.98 -19.03 -3.73
N LYS A 185 16.09 -19.97 -2.81
CA LYS A 185 16.76 -21.26 -3.04
C LYS A 185 16.00 -22.10 -4.05
N LYS A 186 16.73 -22.90 -4.82
CA LYS A 186 16.14 -23.90 -5.73
C LYS A 186 15.52 -25.04 -4.93
N HIS A 187 14.65 -25.79 -5.59
CA HIS A 187 13.96 -26.92 -4.97
C HIS A 187 14.93 -27.98 -4.44
N GLU A 188 15.96 -28.31 -5.23
CA GLU A 188 16.98 -29.28 -4.87
C GLU A 188 17.77 -28.83 -3.63
N GLU A 189 18.15 -27.57 -3.57
CA GLU A 189 18.86 -26.98 -2.42
C GLU A 189 18.03 -27.07 -1.13
N LEU A 190 16.70 -26.90 -1.23
CA LEU A 190 15.79 -27.04 -0.10
C LEU A 190 15.65 -28.48 0.36
N LEU A 191 15.56 -29.42 -0.57
CA LEU A 191 15.50 -30.84 -0.25
C LEU A 191 16.76 -31.31 0.52
N ASP A 192 17.94 -30.87 0.06
CA ASP A 192 19.20 -31.17 0.73
C ASP A 192 19.28 -30.49 2.10
N LEU A 193 18.92 -29.21 2.18
CA LEU A 193 18.97 -28.40 3.42
C LEU A 193 18.13 -28.97 4.56
N TYR A 194 16.97 -29.57 4.25
CA TYR A 194 16.04 -30.13 5.24
C TYR A 194 15.92 -31.66 5.19
N SER A 195 16.88 -32.36 4.56
CA SER A 195 16.88 -33.81 4.40
C SER A 195 16.83 -34.59 5.73
N ASP A 196 17.30 -33.99 6.81
CA ASP A 196 17.25 -34.52 8.18
C ASP A 196 15.89 -34.34 8.86
N ILE A 197 14.97 -33.57 8.27
CA ILE A 197 13.59 -33.34 8.79
C ILE A 197 12.57 -33.64 7.68
N PRO A 198 12.45 -34.92 7.24
CA PRO A 198 11.60 -35.28 6.10
C PRO A 198 10.11 -34.96 6.33
N GLU A 199 9.63 -35.00 7.57
CA GLU A 199 8.26 -34.60 7.92
C GLU A 199 7.95 -33.14 7.52
N ALA A 200 8.89 -32.21 7.73
CA ALA A 200 8.70 -30.83 7.38
C ALA A 200 8.61 -30.62 5.85
N LEU A 201 9.40 -31.38 5.07
CA LEU A 201 9.33 -31.38 3.61
C LEU A 201 8.02 -31.98 3.08
N GLU A 202 7.53 -33.08 3.69
CA GLU A 202 6.24 -33.68 3.33
C GLU A 202 5.09 -32.68 3.60
N ASN A 203 5.12 -32.00 4.73
CA ASN A 203 4.14 -30.97 5.04
C ASN A 203 4.18 -29.81 4.02
N ASN A 204 5.36 -29.39 3.55
CA ASN A 204 5.50 -28.39 2.50
C ASN A 204 4.87 -28.86 1.19
N PHE A 205 5.15 -30.09 0.79
CA PHE A 205 4.59 -30.67 -0.44
C PHE A 205 3.06 -30.69 -0.41
N ASN A 206 2.46 -30.96 0.73
CA ASN A 206 1.01 -31.00 0.91
C ASN A 206 0.38 -29.65 1.26
N PHE A 207 1.18 -28.64 1.59
CA PHE A 207 0.68 -27.37 2.11
C PHE A 207 -0.24 -26.62 1.14
N HIS A 208 0.13 -26.59 -0.14
CA HIS A 208 -0.64 -25.88 -1.18
C HIS A 208 -2.04 -26.48 -1.40
N LEU A 209 -2.25 -27.78 -1.11
CA LEU A 209 -3.55 -28.44 -1.23
C LEU A 209 -4.58 -27.93 -0.21
N ARG A 210 -4.13 -27.21 0.81
CA ARG A 210 -4.99 -26.68 1.88
C ARG A 210 -5.69 -25.38 1.50
N PHE A 211 -5.38 -24.81 0.35
CA PHE A 211 -5.88 -23.49 -0.08
C PHE A 211 -6.81 -23.61 -1.28
N SER A 212 -7.96 -22.94 -1.22
CA SER A 212 -8.94 -22.89 -2.30
C SER A 212 -9.39 -21.47 -2.65
N PHE A 213 -8.65 -20.46 -2.17
CA PHE A 213 -9.05 -19.07 -2.28
C PHE A 213 -8.13 -18.26 -3.21
N LYS A 214 -8.77 -17.41 -4.00
CA LYS A 214 -8.12 -16.38 -4.81
C LYS A 214 -8.89 -15.07 -4.65
N PRO A 215 -8.23 -13.93 -4.33
CA PRO A 215 -8.88 -12.64 -4.26
C PRO A 215 -9.57 -12.28 -5.59
N LYS A 216 -10.81 -11.84 -5.50
CA LYS A 216 -11.57 -11.34 -6.66
C LYS A 216 -11.68 -9.83 -6.57
N LYS A 217 -11.59 -9.16 -7.72
CA LYS A 217 -11.91 -7.74 -7.79
C LYS A 217 -13.38 -7.53 -7.44
N THR A 218 -13.65 -6.61 -6.55
CA THR A 218 -15.00 -6.16 -6.20
C THR A 218 -15.31 -4.86 -6.94
N LYS A 219 -16.59 -4.60 -7.18
CA LYS A 219 -17.02 -3.29 -7.66
C LYS A 219 -16.71 -2.25 -6.58
N PRO A 220 -16.36 -1.01 -6.97
CA PRO A 220 -16.24 0.09 -6.03
C PRO A 220 -17.53 0.26 -5.23
N ILE A 221 -17.40 0.53 -3.93
CA ILE A 221 -18.53 0.80 -3.04
C ILE A 221 -18.48 2.28 -2.73
N LEU A 222 -19.54 3.00 -3.12
CA LEU A 222 -19.72 4.39 -2.75
C LEU A 222 -20.64 4.45 -1.53
N PRO A 223 -20.36 5.31 -0.53
CA PRO A 223 -21.28 5.54 0.56
C PRO A 223 -22.56 6.16 0.00
N SER A 224 -23.72 5.67 0.45
CA SER A 224 -25.01 6.30 0.12
C SER A 224 -25.20 7.53 1.02
N ILE A 225 -25.57 8.66 0.43
CA ILE A 225 -26.06 9.80 1.19
C ILE A 225 -27.54 9.52 1.50
N ALA A 226 -27.80 8.90 2.64
CA ALA A 226 -29.15 8.82 3.18
C ALA A 226 -29.50 10.17 3.81
N ASN A 227 -30.02 11.10 3.04
CA ASN A 227 -30.74 12.23 3.61
C ASN A 227 -32.14 11.75 4.02
N ALA A 228 -32.54 12.08 5.25
CA ALA A 228 -33.83 11.70 5.86
C ALA A 228 -35.09 12.25 5.12
N GLN A 229 -34.90 12.90 3.98
CA GLN A 229 -35.96 13.46 3.16
C GLN A 229 -36.02 12.79 1.78
N SER A 230 -36.27 11.49 1.72
CA SER A 230 -36.89 10.73 0.60
C SER A 230 -36.49 11.00 -0.87
N ASN A 231 -35.48 11.75 -1.18
CA ASN A 231 -35.04 11.96 -2.55
C ASN A 231 -33.84 11.04 -2.85
N SER A 232 -33.89 10.34 -3.99
CA SER A 232 -32.75 9.58 -4.45
C SER A 232 -31.54 10.51 -4.68
N PRO A 233 -30.30 10.00 -4.56
CA PRO A 233 -29.09 10.80 -4.83
C PRO A 233 -29.13 11.50 -6.18
N GLU A 234 -29.73 10.88 -7.20
CA GLU A 234 -29.86 11.40 -8.56
C GLU A 234 -30.76 12.64 -8.59
N ASN A 235 -31.91 12.59 -7.91
CA ASN A 235 -32.83 13.73 -7.81
C ASN A 235 -32.20 14.87 -7.03
N GLU A 236 -31.48 14.59 -5.97
CA GLU A 236 -30.79 15.59 -5.16
C GLU A 236 -29.66 16.24 -5.93
N LEU A 237 -28.87 15.46 -6.69
CA LEU A 237 -27.83 15.97 -7.59
C LEU A 237 -28.45 16.93 -8.61
N GLN A 238 -29.53 16.51 -9.27
CA GLN A 238 -30.18 17.33 -10.29
C GLN A 238 -30.74 18.64 -9.70
N ARG A 239 -31.35 18.58 -8.52
CA ARG A 239 -31.85 19.76 -7.82
C ARG A 239 -30.75 20.75 -7.49
N GLN A 240 -29.69 20.28 -6.80
CA GLN A 240 -28.57 21.13 -6.41
C GLN A 240 -27.80 21.70 -7.61
N ALA A 241 -27.61 20.90 -8.66
CA ALA A 241 -26.91 21.34 -9.86
C ALA A 241 -27.71 22.43 -10.61
N LYS A 242 -29.05 22.31 -10.70
CA LYS A 242 -29.89 23.35 -11.32
C LYS A 242 -29.90 24.65 -10.52
N GLU A 243 -30.08 24.57 -9.20
CA GLU A 243 -30.00 25.74 -8.31
C GLU A 243 -28.64 26.42 -8.39
N GLY A 244 -27.57 25.62 -8.44
CA GLY A 244 -26.21 26.10 -8.61
C GLY A 244 -26.00 26.79 -9.96
N LEU A 245 -26.53 26.22 -11.05
CA LEU A 245 -26.46 26.84 -12.38
C LEU A 245 -27.13 28.22 -12.40
N GLU A 246 -28.36 28.33 -11.86
CA GLU A 246 -29.05 29.62 -11.78
C GLU A 246 -28.23 30.66 -11.03
N ASN A 247 -27.60 30.27 -9.90
CA ASN A 247 -26.71 31.14 -9.13
C ASN A 247 -25.47 31.57 -9.93
N ARG A 248 -24.85 30.62 -10.66
CA ARG A 248 -23.66 30.90 -11.49
C ARG A 248 -24.01 31.81 -12.68
N ILE A 249 -25.14 31.56 -13.34
CA ILE A 249 -25.61 32.41 -14.46
C ILE A 249 -25.83 33.83 -13.97
N LYS A 250 -26.59 34.02 -12.89
CA LYS A 250 -26.95 35.35 -12.37
C LYS A 250 -25.74 36.16 -11.90
N ASN A 251 -24.81 35.51 -11.20
CA ASN A 251 -23.74 36.25 -10.52
C ASN A 251 -22.44 36.37 -11.31
N PHE A 252 -22.17 35.47 -12.27
CA PHE A 252 -20.88 35.39 -12.92
C PHE A 252 -20.96 35.27 -14.45
N ILE A 253 -21.79 34.38 -14.99
CA ILE A 253 -21.73 34.03 -16.43
C ILE A 253 -22.21 35.17 -17.32
N ILE A 254 -23.36 35.76 -17.00
CA ILE A 254 -23.94 36.88 -17.80
C ILE A 254 -22.99 38.08 -17.82
N GLN A 255 -22.33 38.36 -16.70
CA GLN A 255 -21.43 39.52 -16.58
C GLN A 255 -20.16 39.39 -17.44
N LYS A 256 -19.71 38.16 -17.68
CA LYS A 256 -18.48 37.85 -18.42
C LYS A 256 -18.73 37.45 -19.87
N SER A 257 -19.95 37.06 -20.21
CA SER A 257 -20.28 36.53 -21.53
C SER A 257 -20.17 37.58 -22.63
N LYS A 258 -19.60 37.18 -23.77
CA LYS A 258 -19.62 37.95 -25.02
C LYS A 258 -20.93 37.85 -25.79
N ILE A 259 -21.78 36.90 -25.40
CA ILE A 259 -23.11 36.67 -26.01
C ILE A 259 -24.08 37.68 -25.39
N LYS A 260 -24.80 38.43 -26.22
CA LYS A 260 -25.75 39.46 -25.78
C LYS A 260 -27.14 38.89 -25.40
N ASN A 261 -27.46 37.67 -25.82
CA ASN A 261 -28.75 37.06 -25.60
C ASN A 261 -28.71 36.10 -24.39
N GLU A 262 -29.28 36.53 -23.28
CA GLU A 262 -29.34 35.75 -22.04
C GLU A 262 -30.02 34.38 -22.20
N ASN A 263 -31.06 34.29 -23.03
CA ASN A 263 -31.77 33.05 -23.28
C ASN A 263 -30.92 32.01 -24.03
N GLU A 264 -30.07 32.50 -24.93
CA GLU A 264 -29.14 31.64 -25.67
C GLU A 264 -28.04 31.09 -24.74
N ILE A 265 -27.47 31.93 -23.88
CA ILE A 265 -26.51 31.53 -22.85
C ILE A 265 -27.15 30.46 -21.97
N LYS A 266 -28.33 30.75 -21.43
CA LYS A 266 -29.03 29.84 -20.53
C LYS A 266 -29.26 28.46 -21.17
N LYS A 267 -29.68 28.44 -22.43
CA LYS A 267 -29.89 27.21 -23.18
C LYS A 267 -28.61 26.39 -23.34
N ILE A 268 -27.48 27.00 -23.69
CA ILE A 268 -26.19 26.30 -23.85
C ILE A 268 -25.77 25.60 -22.54
N TYR A 269 -25.89 26.31 -21.42
CA TYR A 269 -25.52 25.76 -20.12
C TYR A 269 -26.51 24.68 -19.62
N GLU A 270 -27.80 24.85 -19.85
CA GLU A 270 -28.81 23.86 -19.49
C GLU A 270 -28.66 22.57 -20.29
N ASP A 271 -28.40 22.65 -21.59
CA ASP A 271 -28.19 21.49 -22.46
C ASP A 271 -26.94 20.71 -22.00
N ARG A 272 -25.84 21.41 -21.71
CA ARG A 272 -24.62 20.80 -21.19
C ARG A 272 -24.84 20.20 -19.80
N LEU A 273 -25.52 20.88 -18.90
CA LEU A 273 -25.82 20.39 -17.54
C LEU A 273 -26.63 19.10 -17.58
N ASN A 274 -27.69 19.07 -18.38
CA ASN A 274 -28.54 17.90 -18.53
C ASN A 274 -27.77 16.71 -19.13
N HIS A 275 -26.91 16.95 -20.10
CA HIS A 275 -26.03 15.93 -20.67
C HIS A 275 -25.13 15.30 -19.59
N GLU A 276 -24.43 16.12 -18.81
CA GLU A 276 -23.53 15.64 -17.75
C GLU A 276 -24.29 14.90 -16.64
N ILE A 277 -25.44 15.41 -16.18
CA ILE A 277 -26.28 14.74 -15.16
C ILE A 277 -26.71 13.35 -15.64
N ASN A 278 -27.12 13.21 -16.90
CA ASN A 278 -27.50 11.91 -17.44
C ASN A 278 -26.34 10.90 -17.42
N ILE A 279 -25.13 11.33 -17.79
CA ILE A 279 -23.95 10.47 -17.74
C ILE A 279 -23.61 10.09 -16.29
N ILE A 280 -23.57 11.08 -15.38
CA ILE A 280 -23.26 10.86 -13.96
C ILE A 280 -24.23 9.85 -13.34
N ASN A 281 -25.53 10.00 -13.61
CA ASN A 281 -26.57 9.12 -13.10
C ASN A 281 -26.48 7.71 -13.71
N SER A 282 -26.23 7.60 -15.03
CA SER A 282 -26.07 6.30 -15.70
C SER A 282 -24.89 5.48 -15.17
N MET A 283 -23.90 6.15 -14.60
CA MET A 283 -22.69 5.54 -14.02
C MET A 283 -22.74 5.41 -12.49
N ASP A 284 -23.87 5.71 -11.84
CA ASP A 284 -24.09 5.65 -10.38
C ASP A 284 -23.15 6.56 -9.55
N TYR A 285 -22.70 7.71 -10.10
CA TYR A 285 -21.78 8.62 -9.39
C TYR A 285 -22.46 9.83 -8.72
N ALA A 286 -23.79 9.91 -8.69
CA ALA A 286 -24.50 11.03 -8.06
C ALA A 286 -24.07 11.25 -6.60
N SER A 287 -24.02 10.18 -5.79
CA SER A 287 -23.58 10.23 -4.39
C SER A 287 -22.14 10.76 -4.26
N TYR A 288 -21.24 10.39 -5.18
CA TYR A 288 -19.85 10.84 -5.15
C TYR A 288 -19.75 12.36 -5.31
N PHE A 289 -20.43 12.95 -6.31
CA PHE A 289 -20.47 14.40 -6.51
C PHE A 289 -21.05 15.13 -5.31
N LEU A 290 -22.12 14.61 -4.72
CA LEU A 290 -22.77 15.22 -3.54
C LEU A 290 -21.86 15.20 -2.32
N ILE A 291 -21.12 14.10 -2.09
CA ILE A 291 -20.15 13.99 -0.99
C ILE A 291 -19.03 15.03 -1.16
N VAL A 292 -18.49 15.12 -2.38
CA VAL A 292 -17.40 16.06 -2.68
C VAL A 292 -17.86 17.50 -2.49
N SER A 293 -19.05 17.85 -3.02
CA SER A 293 -19.67 19.17 -2.82
C SER A 293 -19.88 19.51 -1.34
N ASP A 294 -20.34 18.56 -0.55
CA ASP A 294 -20.64 18.74 0.86
C ASP A 294 -19.42 19.18 1.66
N TYR A 295 -18.31 18.44 1.58
CA TYR A 295 -17.14 18.79 2.38
C TYR A 295 -16.40 20.04 1.86
N ILE A 296 -16.49 20.34 0.57
CA ILE A 296 -15.96 21.60 0.01
C ILE A 296 -16.78 22.79 0.51
N LYS A 297 -18.10 22.73 0.44
CA LYS A 297 -18.99 23.76 0.97
C LYS A 297 -18.81 23.96 2.47
N TRP A 298 -18.63 22.84 3.21
CA TRP A 298 -18.32 22.90 4.64
C TRP A 298 -16.97 23.61 4.88
N ALA A 299 -15.93 23.30 4.12
CA ALA A 299 -14.62 23.95 4.23
C ALA A 299 -14.71 25.46 3.94
N LYS A 300 -15.35 25.83 2.83
CA LYS A 300 -15.56 27.25 2.46
C LYS A 300 -16.34 27.99 3.56
N LYS A 301 -17.41 27.40 4.13
CA LYS A 301 -18.19 27.95 5.24
C LYS A 301 -17.39 28.14 6.53
N ASN A 302 -16.41 27.29 6.78
CA ASN A 302 -15.53 27.36 7.97
C ASN A 302 -14.23 28.15 7.69
N SER A 303 -14.20 28.97 6.66
CA SER A 303 -13.03 29.81 6.30
C SER A 303 -11.75 29.01 6.09
N ILE A 304 -11.89 27.83 5.49
CA ILE A 304 -10.77 27.01 5.01
C ILE A 304 -10.61 27.27 3.52
N PRO A 305 -9.49 27.86 3.07
CA PRO A 305 -9.24 28.08 1.65
C PRO A 305 -9.24 26.78 0.87
N VAL A 306 -9.97 26.78 -0.26
CA VAL A 306 -10.05 25.68 -1.21
C VAL A 306 -9.60 26.18 -2.58
N GLY A 307 -8.76 25.43 -3.27
CA GLY A 307 -8.31 25.76 -4.62
C GLY A 307 -9.44 25.77 -5.65
N PRO A 308 -9.28 26.47 -6.78
CA PRO A 308 -10.34 26.65 -7.79
C PRO A 308 -10.68 25.37 -8.57
N GLY A 309 -9.92 24.32 -8.37
CA GLY A 309 -10.01 23.06 -9.10
C GLY A 309 -8.83 22.86 -10.05
N ARG A 310 -8.47 21.60 -10.27
CA ARG A 310 -7.41 21.17 -11.21
C ARG A 310 -7.73 19.78 -11.77
N GLY A 311 -6.90 19.33 -12.72
CA GLY A 311 -7.07 18.01 -13.34
C GLY A 311 -8.31 17.94 -14.24
N SER A 312 -8.78 16.71 -14.50
CA SER A 312 -9.92 16.48 -15.40
C SER A 312 -11.26 16.90 -14.82
N GLY A 313 -11.41 16.96 -13.51
CA GLY A 313 -12.65 17.38 -12.83
C GLY A 313 -13.06 18.82 -13.13
N ALA A 314 -12.12 19.69 -13.50
CA ALA A 314 -12.40 21.06 -13.93
C ALA A 314 -13.24 21.12 -15.23
N GLY A 315 -13.32 20.03 -16.01
CA GLY A 315 -14.14 19.92 -17.21
C GLY A 315 -15.63 19.68 -16.97
N SER A 316 -16.06 19.50 -15.70
CA SER A 316 -17.47 19.23 -15.37
C SER A 316 -18.23 20.50 -14.99
N LEU A 317 -19.31 20.78 -15.74
CA LEU A 317 -20.25 21.86 -15.42
C LEU A 317 -21.04 21.53 -14.14
N VAL A 318 -21.40 20.27 -13.91
CA VAL A 318 -22.04 19.84 -12.67
C VAL A 318 -21.12 20.15 -11.47
N ALA A 319 -19.82 19.88 -11.58
CA ALA A 319 -18.86 20.22 -10.51
C ALA A 319 -18.79 21.73 -10.26
N TYR A 320 -18.80 22.55 -11.32
CA TYR A 320 -18.87 24.01 -11.21
C TYR A 320 -20.15 24.51 -10.53
N CYS A 321 -21.30 23.93 -10.89
CA CYS A 321 -22.60 24.27 -10.28
C CYS A 321 -22.69 23.85 -8.82
N LEU A 322 -22.01 22.76 -8.43
CA LEU A 322 -22.01 22.25 -7.07
C LEU A 322 -20.93 22.91 -6.15
N ASP A 323 -20.26 23.95 -6.60
CA ASP A 323 -19.15 24.62 -5.91
C ASP A 323 -17.92 23.72 -5.63
N ILE A 324 -17.81 22.60 -6.38
CA ILE A 324 -16.62 21.72 -6.32
C ILE A 324 -15.45 22.42 -7.02
N THR A 325 -15.69 23.04 -8.15
CA THR A 325 -14.71 23.85 -8.89
C THR A 325 -15.21 25.30 -9.05
N ASP A 326 -14.28 26.21 -9.25
CA ASP A 326 -14.57 27.63 -9.51
C ASP A 326 -14.15 28.04 -10.93
N LEU A 327 -13.90 27.05 -11.83
CA LEU A 327 -13.58 27.23 -13.24
C LEU A 327 -14.81 26.89 -14.09
N ASP A 328 -15.20 27.82 -14.97
CA ASP A 328 -16.31 27.61 -15.90
C ASP A 328 -15.82 26.75 -17.10
N PRO A 329 -16.26 25.48 -17.22
CA PRO A 329 -15.75 24.59 -18.26
C PRO A 329 -16.17 25.01 -19.67
N ILE A 330 -17.24 25.79 -19.84
CA ILE A 330 -17.70 26.28 -21.16
C ILE A 330 -16.87 27.49 -21.57
N GLU A 331 -16.57 28.41 -20.66
CA GLU A 331 -15.71 29.57 -20.93
C GLU A 331 -14.29 29.13 -21.40
N TYR A 332 -13.78 28.02 -20.89
CA TYR A 332 -12.44 27.52 -21.21
C TYR A 332 -12.41 26.30 -22.16
N ASP A 333 -13.51 26.00 -22.84
CA ASP A 333 -13.64 24.87 -23.78
C ASP A 333 -13.15 23.53 -23.21
N LEU A 334 -13.45 23.27 -21.92
CA LEU A 334 -13.05 22.03 -21.24
C LEU A 334 -14.02 20.89 -21.56
N ILE A 335 -13.45 19.72 -21.81
CA ILE A 335 -14.19 18.53 -22.24
C ILE A 335 -14.54 17.65 -21.05
N PHE A 336 -15.85 17.41 -20.82
CA PHE A 336 -16.35 16.56 -19.74
C PHE A 336 -15.95 15.10 -19.88
N GLU A 337 -15.93 14.57 -21.09
CA GLU A 337 -15.62 13.18 -21.39
C GLU A 337 -14.16 12.78 -21.05
N ARG A 338 -13.28 13.76 -20.82
CA ARG A 338 -11.94 13.51 -20.25
C ARG A 338 -11.99 13.18 -18.76
N PHE A 339 -13.02 13.66 -18.06
CA PHE A 339 -13.24 13.39 -16.64
C PHE A 339 -14.10 12.14 -16.44
N LEU A 340 -15.23 12.05 -17.12
CA LEU A 340 -16.16 10.92 -16.99
C LEU A 340 -16.62 10.46 -18.37
N ASN A 341 -16.35 9.19 -18.69
CA ASN A 341 -16.71 8.60 -19.97
C ASN A 341 -17.26 7.19 -19.74
N PRO A 342 -18.50 6.86 -20.17
CA PRO A 342 -19.10 5.54 -20.03
C PRO A 342 -18.28 4.41 -20.67
N ASP A 343 -17.51 4.72 -21.73
CA ASP A 343 -16.65 3.75 -22.43
C ASP A 343 -15.36 3.44 -21.66
N ARG A 344 -15.06 4.22 -20.63
CA ARG A 344 -13.89 4.06 -19.77
C ARG A 344 -14.31 3.63 -18.36
N ILE A 345 -14.05 2.40 -17.99
CA ILE A 345 -14.31 1.87 -16.63
C ILE A 345 -13.22 2.40 -15.67
N SER A 346 -13.18 3.69 -15.43
CA SER A 346 -12.34 4.29 -14.38
C SER A 346 -13.23 5.15 -13.48
N MET A 347 -13.04 5.03 -12.15
CA MET A 347 -13.72 5.93 -11.23
C MET A 347 -13.26 7.37 -11.47
N PRO A 348 -14.18 8.36 -11.39
CA PRO A 348 -13.79 9.75 -11.40
C PRO A 348 -12.93 10.09 -10.18
N ASP A 349 -11.96 10.99 -10.38
CA ASP A 349 -11.05 11.46 -9.33
C ASP A 349 -11.05 12.98 -9.31
N PHE A 350 -11.46 13.58 -8.18
CA PHE A 350 -11.36 15.02 -7.96
C PHE A 350 -10.09 15.36 -7.21
N ASP A 351 -9.23 16.11 -7.86
CA ASP A 351 -8.05 16.73 -7.24
C ASP A 351 -8.46 18.05 -6.55
N ILE A 352 -8.46 18.05 -5.22
CA ILE A 352 -8.89 19.22 -4.43
C ILE A 352 -7.75 19.66 -3.52
N ASP A 353 -7.39 20.93 -3.66
CA ASP A 353 -6.34 21.55 -2.87
C ASP A 353 -6.95 22.31 -1.69
N PHE A 354 -6.59 21.91 -0.47
CA PHE A 354 -6.95 22.59 0.78
C PHE A 354 -5.74 23.31 1.38
N CYS A 355 -6.01 24.36 2.16
CA CYS A 355 -4.99 24.99 2.98
C CYS A 355 -4.28 23.93 3.85
N GLU A 356 -2.95 23.84 3.75
CA GLU A 356 -2.12 22.85 4.44
C GLU A 356 -2.35 22.84 5.95
N GLU A 357 -2.38 24.01 6.59
CA GLU A 357 -2.58 24.17 8.04
C GLU A 357 -3.96 23.74 8.53
N LYS A 358 -4.99 23.83 7.67
CA LYS A 358 -6.38 23.58 8.06
C LYS A 358 -7.00 22.33 7.46
N ARG A 359 -6.26 21.59 6.62
CA ARG A 359 -6.74 20.36 5.95
C ARG A 359 -7.24 19.31 6.92
N ASP A 360 -6.58 19.17 8.07
CA ASP A 360 -6.96 18.17 9.06
C ASP A 360 -8.37 18.38 9.63
N LYS A 361 -8.84 19.62 9.72
CA LYS A 361 -10.22 19.93 10.12
C LYS A 361 -11.26 19.38 9.14
N VAL A 362 -10.93 19.34 7.84
CA VAL A 362 -11.81 18.72 6.82
C VAL A 362 -11.89 17.21 7.03
N PHE A 363 -10.77 16.56 7.37
CA PHE A 363 -10.75 15.14 7.72
C PHE A 363 -11.56 14.85 9.01
N GLU A 364 -11.46 15.69 10.02
CA GLU A 364 -12.26 15.58 11.25
C GLU A 364 -13.74 15.69 10.94
N TYR A 365 -14.15 16.64 10.09
CA TYR A 365 -15.53 16.75 9.63
C TYR A 365 -16.00 15.49 8.93
N LEU A 366 -15.23 14.97 7.95
CA LEU A 366 -15.55 13.74 7.25
C LEU A 366 -15.66 12.54 8.20
N LYS A 367 -14.72 12.38 9.14
CA LYS A 367 -14.77 11.34 10.17
C LYS A 367 -16.00 11.46 11.07
N SER A 368 -16.38 12.67 11.47
CA SER A 368 -17.58 12.89 12.27
C SER A 368 -18.85 12.48 11.55
N LYS A 369 -18.90 12.70 10.22
CA LYS A 369 -20.06 12.44 9.37
C LYS A 369 -20.16 11.00 8.90
N TYR A 370 -19.04 10.44 8.43
CA TYR A 370 -18.96 9.11 7.79
C TYR A 370 -18.30 8.05 8.68
N LYS A 371 -17.88 8.42 9.90
CA LYS A 371 -17.26 7.51 10.90
C LYS A 371 -16.16 6.63 10.28
N ASP A 372 -16.34 5.31 10.34
CA ASP A 372 -15.37 4.32 9.83
C ASP A 372 -15.29 4.25 8.28
N GLY A 373 -16.11 5.02 7.57
CA GLY A 373 -16.08 5.11 6.11
C GLY A 373 -15.02 6.06 5.53
N VAL A 374 -14.16 6.64 6.37
CA VAL A 374 -13.11 7.59 5.96
C VAL A 374 -11.74 7.03 6.30
N ALA A 375 -10.87 6.94 5.31
CA ALA A 375 -9.50 6.47 5.49
C ALA A 375 -8.52 7.22 4.58
N HIS A 376 -7.27 7.32 5.03
CA HIS A 376 -6.15 7.72 4.18
C HIS A 376 -5.66 6.53 3.38
N ILE A 377 -5.39 6.74 2.09
CA ILE A 377 -4.73 5.73 1.25
C ILE A 377 -3.23 5.94 1.34
N ILE A 378 -2.50 4.86 1.66
CA ILE A 378 -1.03 4.87 1.73
C ILE A 378 -0.47 5.09 0.32
N THR A 379 0.42 6.08 0.20
CA THR A 379 1.19 6.30 -1.01
C THR A 379 2.54 5.62 -0.88
N PHE A 380 2.81 4.65 -1.77
CA PHE A 380 4.12 4.01 -1.85
C PHE A 380 5.09 4.90 -2.64
N GLY A 381 6.16 5.33 -1.98
CA GLY A 381 7.27 6.02 -2.63
C GLY A 381 8.08 5.06 -3.49
N LYS A 382 8.46 5.48 -4.70
CA LYS A 382 9.42 4.75 -5.53
C LYS A 382 10.77 5.46 -5.51
N LEU A 383 11.84 4.70 -5.37
CA LEU A 383 13.20 5.20 -5.50
C LEU A 383 13.48 5.57 -6.97
N LYS A 384 13.32 6.87 -7.31
CA LYS A 384 13.72 7.40 -8.61
C LYS A 384 15.24 7.61 -8.66
N ALA A 385 15.84 7.66 -9.86
CA ALA A 385 17.27 7.67 -10.07
C ALA A 385 18.03 8.68 -9.17
N ARG A 386 17.60 9.93 -9.10
CA ARG A 386 18.26 10.96 -8.25
C ARG A 386 18.14 10.69 -6.76
N MET A 387 16.99 10.21 -6.30
CA MET A 387 16.76 9.87 -4.89
C MET A 387 17.60 8.65 -4.51
N ALA A 388 17.60 7.62 -5.36
CA ALA A 388 18.37 6.42 -5.16
C ALA A 388 19.89 6.71 -5.11
N LEU A 389 20.41 7.59 -5.99
CA LEU A 389 21.80 8.04 -5.93
C LEU A 389 22.15 8.71 -4.58
N ARG A 390 21.24 9.53 -4.05
CA ARG A 390 21.46 10.19 -2.75
C ARG A 390 21.49 9.19 -1.60
N ASP A 391 20.49 8.31 -1.55
CA ASP A 391 20.34 7.39 -0.43
C ASP A 391 21.43 6.32 -0.39
N VAL A 392 21.73 5.70 -1.54
CA VAL A 392 22.83 4.71 -1.62
C VAL A 392 24.20 5.39 -1.48
N GLY A 393 24.39 6.59 -2.06
CA GLY A 393 25.62 7.35 -1.88
C GLY A 393 25.89 7.69 -0.41
N ARG A 394 24.85 8.03 0.35
CA ARG A 394 24.95 8.30 1.79
C ARG A 394 25.38 7.04 2.56
N VAL A 395 24.74 5.91 2.34
CA VAL A 395 25.09 4.67 3.08
C VAL A 395 26.45 4.12 2.70
N LEU A 396 26.98 4.46 1.51
CA LEU A 396 28.35 4.19 1.08
C LEU A 396 29.39 5.20 1.63
N GLY A 397 28.98 6.18 2.44
CA GLY A 397 29.87 7.19 3.00
C GLY A 397 30.41 8.20 1.97
N LEU A 398 29.76 8.38 0.81
CA LEU A 398 30.15 9.40 -0.15
C LEU A 398 29.78 10.80 0.36
N SER A 399 30.63 11.80 0.08
CA SER A 399 30.32 13.18 0.48
C SER A 399 29.10 13.73 -0.23
N TYR A 400 28.33 14.57 0.47
CA TYR A 400 27.12 15.20 -0.09
C TYR A 400 27.40 15.95 -1.39
N GLY A 401 28.52 16.69 -1.48
CA GLY A 401 28.91 17.42 -2.69
C GLY A 401 29.21 16.51 -3.88
N HIS A 402 29.79 15.33 -3.62
CA HIS A 402 30.05 14.35 -4.69
C HIS A 402 28.73 13.76 -5.18
N VAL A 403 27.88 13.31 -4.30
CA VAL A 403 26.55 12.75 -4.63
C VAL A 403 25.67 13.78 -5.35
N ASP A 404 25.70 15.05 -4.94
CA ASP A 404 24.93 16.11 -5.60
C ASP A 404 25.42 16.38 -7.03
N ARG A 405 26.74 16.32 -7.27
CA ARG A 405 27.30 16.37 -8.64
C ARG A 405 26.77 15.22 -9.51
N LEU A 406 26.77 13.98 -8.99
CA LEU A 406 26.21 12.82 -9.71
C LEU A 406 24.72 13.00 -10.00
N CYS A 407 23.95 13.51 -9.05
CA CYS A 407 22.53 13.79 -9.23
C CYS A 407 22.26 14.84 -10.30
N LYS A 408 23.13 15.85 -10.44
CA LYS A 408 23.04 16.90 -11.49
C LYS A 408 23.32 16.35 -12.89
N MET A 409 24.09 15.27 -13.00
CA MET A 409 24.36 14.59 -14.26
C MET A 409 23.16 13.76 -14.77
N VAL A 410 22.16 13.47 -13.90
CA VAL A 410 20.93 12.80 -14.33
C VAL A 410 20.01 13.82 -15.00
N PRO A 411 19.72 13.73 -16.32
CA PRO A 411 18.84 14.67 -17.01
C PRO A 411 17.44 14.68 -16.40
N PHE A 412 16.82 15.86 -16.39
CA PHE A 412 15.43 16.01 -15.94
C PHE A 412 14.52 16.06 -17.16
N ASP A 413 13.69 15.05 -17.33
CA ASP A 413 12.62 15.02 -18.31
C ASP A 413 11.29 14.78 -17.58
N PRO A 414 10.41 15.81 -17.51
CA PRO A 414 9.12 15.68 -16.83
C PRO A 414 8.18 14.69 -17.52
N SER A 415 8.26 14.58 -18.85
CA SER A 415 7.36 13.77 -19.66
C SER A 415 7.75 12.28 -19.64
N ARG A 416 9.06 12.00 -19.62
CA ARG A 416 9.62 10.64 -19.56
C ARG A 416 10.84 10.60 -18.66
N PRO A 417 10.67 10.24 -17.37
CA PRO A 417 11.82 10.07 -16.48
C PRO A 417 12.78 9.02 -17.03
N LEU A 418 14.03 9.42 -17.28
CA LEU A 418 15.07 8.52 -17.76
C LEU A 418 15.45 7.52 -16.67
N THR A 419 15.79 6.32 -17.11
CA THR A 419 16.42 5.33 -16.23
C THR A 419 17.85 5.77 -15.92
N LEU A 420 18.45 5.20 -14.87
CA LEU A 420 19.83 5.50 -14.51
C LEU A 420 20.79 5.13 -15.64
N GLN A 421 20.61 3.97 -16.27
CA GLN A 421 21.43 3.52 -17.40
C GLN A 421 21.30 4.47 -18.61
N GLU A 422 20.07 4.86 -18.98
CA GLU A 422 19.86 5.85 -20.05
C GLU A 422 20.54 7.20 -19.73
N SER A 423 20.59 7.58 -18.44
CA SER A 423 21.27 8.80 -18.01
C SER A 423 22.77 8.71 -18.14
N ILE A 424 23.38 7.55 -17.79
CA ILE A 424 24.80 7.28 -17.94
C ILE A 424 25.19 7.28 -19.42
N ASP A 425 24.37 6.65 -20.28
CA ASP A 425 24.66 6.54 -21.71
C ASP A 425 24.58 7.89 -22.42
N ARG A 426 23.70 8.81 -21.96
CA ARG A 426 23.51 10.13 -22.56
C ARG A 426 24.48 11.21 -22.05
N GLU A 427 25.03 11.06 -20.83
CA GLU A 427 25.92 12.08 -20.24
C GLU A 427 27.37 11.56 -20.21
N PRO A 428 28.25 12.04 -21.11
CA PRO A 428 29.62 11.56 -21.19
C PRO A 428 30.43 11.72 -19.89
N ARG A 429 30.17 12.81 -19.14
CA ARG A 429 30.86 13.06 -17.85
C ARG A 429 30.41 12.02 -16.80
N PHE A 430 29.19 11.58 -16.83
CA PHE A 430 28.72 10.55 -15.92
C PHE A 430 29.37 9.20 -16.25
N LYS A 431 29.48 8.85 -17.54
CA LYS A 431 30.15 7.65 -18.01
C LYS A 431 31.65 7.62 -17.62
N GLU A 432 32.32 8.78 -17.73
CA GLU A 432 33.72 8.93 -17.31
C GLU A 432 33.88 8.77 -15.80
N GLU A 433 32.99 9.38 -14.99
CA GLU A 433 33.02 9.25 -13.53
C GLU A 433 32.81 7.79 -13.09
N VAL A 434 31.91 7.07 -13.74
CA VAL A 434 31.67 5.62 -13.49
C VAL A 434 32.95 4.81 -13.80
N LYS A 435 33.63 5.13 -14.89
CA LYS A 435 34.87 4.43 -15.30
C LYS A 435 36.02 4.66 -14.35
N ASN A 436 36.19 5.90 -13.87
CA ASN A 436 37.36 6.34 -13.12
C ASN A 436 37.20 6.19 -11.60
N ASN A 437 35.99 6.05 -11.08
CA ASN A 437 35.73 5.99 -9.65
C ASN A 437 35.08 4.66 -9.22
N PRO A 438 35.84 3.74 -8.60
CA PRO A 438 35.33 2.44 -8.17
C PRO A 438 34.12 2.54 -7.20
N LYS A 439 34.09 3.58 -6.33
CA LYS A 439 32.95 3.80 -5.42
C LYS A 439 31.70 4.20 -6.17
N VAL A 440 31.82 4.99 -7.25
CA VAL A 440 30.69 5.35 -8.11
C VAL A 440 30.21 4.12 -8.89
N LYS A 441 31.13 3.28 -9.38
CA LYS A 441 30.74 2.01 -10.02
C LYS A 441 29.98 1.11 -9.04
N LYS A 442 30.50 0.90 -7.83
CA LYS A 442 29.81 0.12 -6.78
C LYS A 442 28.45 0.71 -6.43
N LEU A 443 28.35 2.04 -6.34
CA LEU A 443 27.08 2.75 -6.14
C LEU A 443 26.04 2.39 -7.21
N LEU A 444 26.46 2.37 -8.48
CA LEU A 444 25.55 2.09 -9.59
C LEU A 444 25.13 0.62 -9.66
N ASP A 445 26.08 -0.29 -9.43
CA ASP A 445 25.80 -1.73 -9.37
C ASP A 445 24.76 -2.03 -8.27
N LEU A 446 24.91 -1.48 -7.07
CA LEU A 446 23.95 -1.60 -5.98
C LEU A 446 22.59 -0.97 -6.31
N LEU A 447 22.58 0.17 -7.00
CA LEU A 447 21.35 0.85 -7.41
C LEU A 447 20.56 0.04 -8.43
N GLU A 448 21.23 -0.56 -9.41
CA GLU A 448 20.57 -1.39 -10.40
C GLU A 448 19.94 -2.63 -9.77
N MET A 449 20.67 -3.29 -8.85
CA MET A 449 20.16 -4.43 -8.09
C MET A 449 19.00 -4.03 -7.17
N THR A 450 19.11 -2.93 -6.44
CA THR A 450 18.05 -2.42 -5.56
C THR A 450 16.79 -2.06 -6.35
N ARG A 451 16.94 -1.47 -7.54
CA ARG A 451 15.81 -1.15 -8.44
C ARG A 451 15.10 -2.39 -8.96
N LYS A 452 15.85 -3.43 -9.34
CA LYS A 452 15.27 -4.72 -9.76
C LYS A 452 14.45 -5.36 -8.64
N LYS A 453 14.80 -5.10 -7.39
CA LYS A 453 14.11 -5.63 -6.20
C LYS A 453 12.81 -4.87 -5.86
N VAL A 454 12.75 -3.56 -6.12
CA VAL A 454 11.61 -2.70 -5.72
C VAL A 454 10.53 -2.59 -6.82
N ASN A 455 10.82 -2.98 -8.05
CA ASN A 455 9.89 -3.03 -9.18
C ASN A 455 9.32 -4.42 -9.39
#